data_597be4b9c7a00efa7f1df8203ca1bca4
#
_entry.id   597be4b9c7a00efa7f1df8203ca1bca4
#
_cell.length_a   1.000
_cell.length_b   1.000
_cell.length_c   1.000
_cell.angle_alpha   90.00
_cell.angle_beta   90.00
_cell.angle_gamma   90.00
#
_symmetry.space_group_name_H-M   'P 1'
#
loop_
_entity.id
_entity.type
_entity.pdbx_description
1 polymer ?
#
loop_
_entity_poly.entity_id
_entity_poly.type
_entity_poly.pdbx_seq_one_letter_code
_entity_poly.pdbx_strand_id
1 'polypeptide(L)'
;GYDPGEEIIVPETRSIDTSGMTLMLVDDNADLLDFLKESLHSEFREILLASSGNKAMKMIESGKVPDLIVSDVNMSDGDGYKLCKEIKDSEKYSHIPVVLLSAHRQEESQNESYKIGAEAFLPKPFEIDTLLELVRNILGRKAEIKKMYLKADNEGSYSSKEEGFILQLNRVIAEHMSDPELDQLVLCRELGMSRAALYNKMKAITGAGAKEYITRIRLEKAKALVETTGLSIVEISEMTGFTSQ
;
A
#
# COMPACT_ATOMS: atom_id res chain seq x y z
N GLY A 1 25.99 31.43 4.00
CA GLY A 1 25.87 30.81 2.75
C GLY A 1 24.68 29.83 2.83
N TYR A 2 23.61 30.12 2.13
CA TYR A 2 22.42 29.27 1.99
C TYR A 2 22.75 28.25 0.90
N ASP A 3 22.71 26.97 1.21
CA ASP A 3 22.88 25.90 0.24
C ASP A 3 21.47 25.43 -0.23
N PRO A 4 21.09 25.69 -1.50
CA PRO A 4 19.84 25.22 -2.05
C PRO A 4 20.13 23.95 -2.88
N GLY A 5 19.97 22.78 -2.34
CA GLY A 5 20.15 21.62 -3.21
C GLY A 5 20.18 20.26 -2.56
N GLU A 6 19.18 19.84 -1.86
CA GLU A 6 18.77 18.44 -1.94
C GLU A 6 17.57 18.35 -2.87
N GLU A 7 17.87 18.17 -4.16
CA GLU A 7 16.89 17.67 -5.12
C GLU A 7 16.42 16.30 -4.61
N ILE A 8 15.17 16.24 -4.18
CA ILE A 8 14.48 14.97 -3.97
C ILE A 8 14.43 14.30 -5.35
N ILE A 9 15.34 13.36 -5.59
CA ILE A 9 15.27 12.49 -6.78
C ILE A 9 13.99 11.68 -6.64
N VAL A 10 12.92 12.18 -7.22
CA VAL A 10 11.68 11.41 -7.44
C VAL A 10 12.02 10.39 -8.52
N PRO A 11 11.99 9.07 -8.25
CA PRO A 11 12.24 8.08 -9.28
C PRO A 11 11.24 8.29 -10.42
N GLU A 12 11.70 8.17 -11.69
CA GLU A 12 10.83 8.28 -12.87
C GLU A 12 9.55 7.48 -12.68
N THR A 13 8.44 8.17 -12.48
CA THR A 13 7.13 7.59 -12.30
C THR A 13 6.64 7.05 -13.63
N ARG A 14 6.66 5.74 -13.79
CA ARG A 14 5.81 5.09 -14.81
C ARG A 14 4.38 5.40 -14.44
N SER A 15 3.74 6.30 -15.18
CA SER A 15 2.35 6.68 -14.94
C SER A 15 1.45 5.44 -15.09
N ILE A 16 0.83 5.04 -13.98
CA ILE A 16 -0.20 4.01 -14.02
C ILE A 16 -1.48 4.60 -14.60
N ASP A 17 -2.17 3.83 -15.42
CA ASP A 17 -3.52 4.16 -15.86
C ASP A 17 -4.51 3.91 -14.70
N THR A 18 -5.08 4.98 -14.18
CA THR A 18 -6.07 4.97 -13.09
C THR A 18 -7.52 5.03 -13.59
N SER A 19 -7.74 5.07 -14.92
CA SER A 19 -9.07 5.21 -15.54
C SER A 19 -10.04 4.05 -15.22
N GLY A 20 -9.50 2.90 -14.82
CA GLY A 20 -10.29 1.75 -14.34
C GLY A 20 -10.55 1.72 -12.84
N MET A 21 -9.98 2.65 -12.06
CA MET A 21 -9.95 2.60 -10.60
C MET A 21 -11.01 3.52 -9.95
N THR A 22 -11.36 3.22 -8.72
CA THR A 22 -12.30 4.00 -7.89
C THR A 22 -11.55 4.70 -6.77
N LEU A 23 -11.65 6.02 -6.72
CA LEU A 23 -11.10 6.86 -5.64
C LEU A 23 -12.20 7.22 -4.65
N MET A 24 -11.92 7.18 -3.34
CA MET A 24 -12.81 7.74 -2.33
C MET A 24 -12.18 8.98 -1.72
N LEU A 25 -12.92 10.09 -1.72
CA LEU A 25 -12.55 11.35 -1.08
C LEU A 25 -13.41 11.55 0.17
N VAL A 26 -12.77 11.85 1.31
CA VAL A 26 -13.45 12.00 2.60
C VAL A 26 -13.02 13.33 3.23
N ASP A 27 -13.96 14.25 3.33
CA ASP A 27 -13.75 15.59 3.93
C ASP A 27 -15.11 16.15 4.35
N ASP A 28 -15.22 16.89 5.45
CA ASP A 28 -16.49 17.52 5.85
C ASP A 28 -16.76 18.83 5.13
N ASN A 29 -15.78 19.33 4.38
CA ASN A 29 -15.92 20.48 3.50
C ASN A 29 -16.44 20.05 2.12
N ALA A 30 -17.73 20.30 1.87
CA ALA A 30 -18.40 19.95 0.61
C ALA A 30 -17.80 20.64 -0.61
N ASP A 31 -17.39 21.93 -0.48
CA ASP A 31 -16.80 22.69 -1.60
C ASP A 31 -15.44 22.10 -2.00
N LEU A 32 -14.64 21.63 -1.05
CA LEU A 32 -13.39 20.95 -1.33
C LEU A 32 -13.62 19.58 -2.00
N LEU A 33 -14.60 18.82 -1.55
CA LEU A 33 -14.95 17.55 -2.18
C LEU A 33 -15.40 17.72 -3.63
N ASP A 34 -16.23 18.73 -3.90
CA ASP A 34 -16.70 19.03 -5.25
C ASP A 34 -15.56 19.51 -6.15
N PHE A 35 -14.69 20.40 -5.64
CA PHE A 35 -13.49 20.83 -6.34
C PHE A 35 -12.54 19.69 -6.69
N LEU A 36 -12.23 18.82 -5.71
CA LEU A 36 -11.37 17.65 -5.94
C LEU A 36 -11.99 16.67 -6.94
N LYS A 37 -13.29 16.44 -6.84
CA LYS A 37 -14.01 15.60 -7.79
C LYS A 37 -13.94 16.16 -9.21
N GLU A 38 -14.20 17.46 -9.41
CA GLU A 38 -14.11 18.10 -10.73
C GLU A 38 -12.68 18.04 -11.29
N SER A 39 -11.68 18.24 -10.43
CA SER A 39 -10.27 18.21 -10.85
C SER A 39 -9.76 16.82 -11.22
N LEU A 40 -10.32 15.76 -10.62
CA LEU A 40 -9.81 14.39 -10.75
C LEU A 40 -10.74 13.47 -11.56
N HIS A 41 -11.93 13.91 -11.99
CA HIS A 41 -12.93 13.04 -12.60
C HIS A 41 -12.47 12.36 -13.89
N SER A 42 -11.58 12.98 -14.66
CA SER A 42 -11.03 12.39 -15.89
C SER A 42 -10.01 11.28 -15.64
N GLU A 43 -9.49 11.20 -14.42
CA GLU A 43 -8.39 10.31 -14.04
C GLU A 43 -8.87 8.97 -13.48
N PHE A 44 -10.12 8.90 -13.01
CA PHE A 44 -10.68 7.74 -12.33
C PHE A 44 -12.00 7.31 -12.95
N ARG A 45 -12.29 6.00 -12.91
CA ARG A 45 -13.59 5.46 -13.34
C ARG A 45 -14.74 6.02 -12.49
N GLU A 46 -14.52 6.14 -11.20
CA GLU A 46 -15.50 6.60 -10.22
C GLU A 46 -14.83 7.33 -9.07
N ILE A 47 -15.43 8.42 -8.62
CA ILE A 47 -15.01 9.11 -7.41
C ILE A 47 -16.17 9.08 -6.41
N LEU A 48 -15.97 8.38 -5.29
CA LEU A 48 -16.90 8.30 -4.18
C LEU A 48 -16.63 9.46 -3.21
N LEU A 49 -17.69 10.14 -2.78
CA LEU A 49 -17.58 11.25 -1.84
C LEU A 49 -18.23 10.86 -0.51
N ALA A 50 -17.53 11.11 0.59
CA ALA A 50 -18.05 10.92 1.94
C ALA A 50 -17.73 12.16 2.78
N SER A 51 -18.74 12.70 3.47
CA SER A 51 -18.57 13.91 4.30
C SER A 51 -18.11 13.59 5.73
N SER A 52 -17.71 12.35 6.02
CA SER A 52 -17.12 11.94 7.30
C SER A 52 -16.55 10.52 7.23
N GLY A 53 -15.65 10.16 8.16
CA GLY A 53 -15.13 8.81 8.29
C GLY A 53 -16.23 7.76 8.49
N ASN A 54 -17.23 8.06 9.31
CA ASN A 54 -18.35 7.16 9.57
C ASN A 54 -19.18 6.88 8.30
N LYS A 55 -19.39 7.88 7.43
CA LYS A 55 -20.08 7.70 6.15
C LYS A 55 -19.23 6.90 5.17
N ALA A 56 -17.92 7.16 5.13
CA ALA A 56 -16.99 6.39 4.31
C ALA A 56 -17.05 4.90 4.65
N MET A 57 -16.98 4.54 5.95
CA MET A 57 -17.10 3.14 6.40
C MET A 57 -18.42 2.50 5.99
N LYS A 58 -19.57 3.19 6.18
CA LYS A 58 -20.88 2.68 5.74
C LYS A 58 -20.94 2.43 4.25
N MET A 59 -20.35 3.30 3.43
CA MET A 59 -20.27 3.09 1.98
C MET A 59 -19.46 1.85 1.63
N ILE A 60 -18.30 1.67 2.25
CA ILE A 60 -17.43 0.51 2.04
C ILE A 60 -18.13 -0.79 2.46
N GLU A 61 -18.78 -0.79 3.62
CA GLU A 61 -19.54 -1.94 4.12
C GLU A 61 -20.75 -2.30 3.24
N SER A 62 -21.35 -1.30 2.57
CA SER A 62 -22.42 -1.51 1.60
C SER A 62 -21.98 -2.03 0.24
N GLY A 63 -20.64 -2.25 0.07
CA GLY A 63 -20.06 -2.79 -1.15
C GLY A 63 -19.41 -1.76 -2.09
N LYS A 64 -19.41 -0.47 -1.75
CA LYS A 64 -18.70 0.57 -2.50
C LYS A 64 -17.24 0.64 -2.06
N VAL A 65 -16.45 -0.34 -2.47
CA VAL A 65 -15.06 -0.52 -2.06
C VAL A 65 -14.14 0.25 -3.01
N PRO A 66 -13.39 1.28 -2.55
CA PRO A 66 -12.45 2.02 -3.39
C PRO A 66 -11.10 1.31 -3.53
N ASP A 67 -10.36 1.68 -4.56
CA ASP A 67 -8.96 1.27 -4.74
C ASP A 67 -7.99 2.06 -3.86
N LEU A 68 -8.35 3.30 -3.49
CA LEU A 68 -7.62 4.18 -2.59
C LEU A 68 -8.57 5.18 -1.92
N ILE A 69 -8.25 5.54 -0.67
CA ILE A 69 -8.96 6.56 0.10
C ILE A 69 -8.03 7.76 0.31
N VAL A 70 -8.51 8.97 0.04
CA VAL A 70 -7.92 10.23 0.47
C VAL A 70 -8.85 10.85 1.49
N SER A 71 -8.38 11.04 2.71
CA SER A 71 -9.21 11.54 3.82
C SER A 71 -8.58 12.74 4.50
N ASP A 72 -9.39 13.75 4.79
CA ASP A 72 -8.98 14.75 5.78
C ASP A 72 -8.77 14.10 7.14
N VAL A 73 -7.80 14.62 7.90
CA VAL A 73 -7.56 14.19 9.28
C VAL A 73 -8.63 14.74 10.20
N ASN A 74 -8.94 16.05 10.08
CA ASN A 74 -9.77 16.77 11.03
C ASN A 74 -11.19 16.95 10.50
N MET A 75 -12.08 16.06 10.86
CA MET A 75 -13.49 16.12 10.50
C MET A 75 -14.39 16.11 11.75
N SER A 76 -15.52 16.78 11.65
CA SER A 76 -16.48 16.94 12.76
C SER A 76 -17.17 15.63 13.19
N ASP A 77 -17.32 14.66 12.28
CA ASP A 77 -17.99 13.36 12.52
C ASP A 77 -17.09 12.19 12.06
N GLY A 78 -16.19 11.78 12.98
CA GLY A 78 -15.25 10.69 12.74
C GLY A 78 -14.03 11.15 11.95
N ASP A 79 -12.91 11.32 12.65
CA ASP A 79 -11.66 11.79 12.08
C ASP A 79 -10.99 10.78 11.12
N GLY A 80 -10.08 11.28 10.28
CA GLY A 80 -9.38 10.48 9.31
C GLY A 80 -8.43 9.44 9.92
N TYR A 81 -7.91 9.69 11.12
CA TYR A 81 -7.08 8.72 11.85
C TYR A 81 -7.90 7.51 12.27
N LYS A 82 -9.11 7.75 12.80
CA LYS A 82 -10.03 6.69 13.20
C LYS A 82 -10.44 5.86 11.98
N LEU A 83 -10.81 6.52 10.86
CA LEU A 83 -11.13 5.85 9.61
C LEU A 83 -9.96 4.98 9.13
N CYS A 84 -8.74 5.54 9.09
CA CYS A 84 -7.55 4.80 8.68
C CYS A 84 -7.33 3.57 9.55
N LYS A 85 -7.42 3.72 10.86
CA LYS A 85 -7.28 2.61 11.81
C LYS A 85 -8.34 1.53 11.60
N GLU A 86 -9.61 1.90 11.45
CA GLU A 86 -10.69 0.94 11.20
C GLU A 86 -10.48 0.17 9.88
N ILE A 87 -10.00 0.85 8.83
CA ILE A 87 -9.64 0.20 7.56
C ILE A 87 -8.47 -0.77 7.77
N LYS A 88 -7.39 -0.35 8.45
CA LYS A 88 -6.18 -1.16 8.62
C LYS A 88 -6.36 -2.34 9.57
N ASP A 89 -7.19 -2.20 10.58
CA ASP A 89 -7.53 -3.28 11.52
C ASP A 89 -8.55 -4.28 10.91
N SER A 90 -9.18 -3.95 9.78
CA SER A 90 -10.16 -4.80 9.13
C SER A 90 -9.50 -5.91 8.32
N GLU A 91 -9.83 -7.19 8.61
CA GLU A 91 -9.40 -8.32 7.77
C GLU A 91 -9.82 -8.20 6.30
N LYS A 92 -10.91 -7.49 6.04
CA LYS A 92 -11.51 -7.36 4.71
C LYS A 92 -10.97 -6.17 3.93
N TYR A 93 -10.67 -5.05 4.61
CA TYR A 93 -10.39 -3.77 3.98
C TYR A 93 -8.96 -3.25 4.20
N SER A 94 -8.12 -3.94 5.01
CA SER A 94 -6.75 -3.54 5.35
C SER A 94 -5.86 -3.31 4.12
N HIS A 95 -6.19 -3.93 2.98
CA HIS A 95 -5.50 -3.78 1.71
C HIS A 95 -5.77 -2.44 1.00
N ILE A 96 -6.77 -1.66 1.46
CA ILE A 96 -7.09 -0.36 0.84
C ILE A 96 -6.09 0.67 1.35
N PRO A 97 -5.31 1.30 0.46
CA PRO A 97 -4.39 2.36 0.86
C PRO A 97 -5.17 3.61 1.29
N VAL A 98 -4.64 4.28 2.33
CA VAL A 98 -5.21 5.50 2.88
C VAL A 98 -4.16 6.61 2.84
N VAL A 99 -4.47 7.72 2.18
CA VAL A 99 -3.71 8.97 2.21
C VAL A 99 -4.43 9.94 3.12
N LEU A 100 -3.71 10.53 4.06
CA LEU A 100 -4.27 11.51 4.99
C LEU A 100 -3.86 12.93 4.60
N LEU A 101 -4.84 13.84 4.54
CA LEU A 101 -4.62 15.26 4.33
C LEU A 101 -4.53 15.95 5.69
N SER A 102 -3.46 16.69 5.97
CA SER A 102 -3.22 17.29 7.28
C SER A 102 -2.92 18.79 7.19
N ALA A 103 -3.48 19.58 8.09
CA ALA A 103 -3.18 21.01 8.23
C ALA A 103 -1.81 21.29 8.87
N HIS A 104 -1.15 20.31 9.49
CA HIS A 104 0.10 20.47 10.22
C HIS A 104 1.28 19.84 9.49
N ARG A 105 2.37 20.64 9.34
CA ARG A 105 3.65 20.19 8.75
C ARG A 105 4.60 19.53 9.76
N GLN A 106 4.20 19.31 11.02
CA GLN A 106 5.13 18.96 12.08
C GLN A 106 5.32 17.47 12.30
N GLU A 107 6.55 17.11 12.65
CA GLU A 107 7.10 15.76 12.86
C GLU A 107 6.33 14.89 13.89
N GLU A 108 5.57 15.49 14.82
CA GLU A 108 4.76 14.76 15.79
C GLU A 108 3.60 13.99 15.14
N SER A 109 3.00 14.55 14.08
CA SER A 109 1.95 13.88 13.31
C SER A 109 2.50 12.69 12.52
N GLN A 110 3.73 12.73 12.02
CA GLN A 110 4.33 11.64 11.24
C GLN A 110 4.58 10.40 12.09
N ASN A 111 5.04 10.54 13.33
CA ASN A 111 5.31 9.40 14.21
C ASN A 111 4.04 8.66 14.69
N GLU A 112 2.94 9.37 14.93
CA GLU A 112 1.64 8.74 15.23
C GLU A 112 1.03 8.08 13.99
N SER A 113 1.24 8.66 12.87
CA SER A 113 0.68 8.31 11.57
C SER A 113 1.25 7.02 10.99
N TYR A 114 2.56 6.80 11.11
CA TYR A 114 3.18 5.50 10.76
C TYR A 114 2.66 4.36 11.63
N LYS A 115 2.28 4.65 12.89
CA LYS A 115 1.67 3.66 13.79
C LYS A 115 0.24 3.27 13.39
N ILE A 116 -0.47 4.15 12.65
CA ILE A 116 -1.85 3.93 12.21
C ILE A 116 -1.91 3.20 10.86
N GLY A 117 -0.79 3.12 10.13
CA GLY A 117 -0.69 2.39 8.87
C GLY A 117 -1.17 3.14 7.64
N ALA A 118 -1.24 4.49 7.68
CA ALA A 118 -1.48 5.30 6.49
C ALA A 118 -0.30 5.18 5.52
N GLU A 119 -0.58 5.11 4.22
CA GLU A 119 0.45 5.01 3.18
C GLU A 119 1.18 6.32 2.93
N ALA A 120 0.51 7.44 3.13
CA ALA A 120 1.12 8.75 3.00
C ALA A 120 0.33 9.85 3.72
N PHE A 121 1.03 10.96 3.93
CA PHE A 121 0.48 12.23 4.41
C PHE A 121 0.76 13.31 3.39
N LEU A 122 -0.26 14.12 3.10
CA LEU A 122 -0.14 15.30 2.26
C LEU A 122 -0.54 16.53 3.07
N PRO A 123 0.39 17.45 3.32
CA PRO A 123 0.07 18.69 4.06
C PRO A 123 -0.79 19.62 3.23
N LYS A 124 -1.80 20.24 3.85
CA LYS A 124 -2.59 21.35 3.28
C LYS A 124 -1.84 22.68 3.50
N PRO A 125 -1.77 23.60 2.51
CA PRO A 125 -2.31 23.50 1.16
C PRO A 125 -1.43 22.64 0.25
N PHE A 126 -2.03 21.96 -0.73
CA PHE A 126 -1.36 21.13 -1.74
C PHE A 126 -1.86 21.46 -3.15
N GLU A 127 -1.03 21.17 -4.15
CA GLU A 127 -1.40 21.24 -5.55
C GLU A 127 -2.09 19.94 -5.98
N ILE A 128 -3.05 20.03 -6.90
CA ILE A 128 -3.78 18.85 -7.42
C ILE A 128 -2.84 17.85 -8.07
N ASP A 129 -1.86 18.33 -8.83
CA ASP A 129 -0.87 17.48 -9.48
C ASP A 129 -0.05 16.69 -8.46
N THR A 130 0.32 17.30 -7.33
CA THR A 130 1.03 16.60 -6.23
C THR A 130 0.18 15.49 -5.61
N LEU A 131 -1.12 15.74 -5.40
CA LEU A 131 -2.04 14.72 -4.91
C LEU A 131 -2.19 13.58 -5.93
N LEU A 132 -2.36 13.92 -7.22
CA LEU A 132 -2.53 12.94 -8.29
C LEU A 132 -1.27 12.06 -8.47
N GLU A 133 -0.09 12.67 -8.46
CA GLU A 133 1.18 11.92 -8.49
C GLU A 133 1.33 10.99 -7.30
N LEU A 134 1.02 11.45 -6.09
CA LEU A 134 1.07 10.64 -4.89
C LEU A 134 0.13 9.43 -4.98
N VAL A 135 -1.11 9.66 -5.40
CA VAL A 135 -2.12 8.60 -5.58
C VAL A 135 -1.69 7.60 -6.65
N ARG A 136 -1.20 8.08 -7.81
CA ARG A 136 -0.68 7.22 -8.88
C ARG A 136 0.50 6.39 -8.43
N ASN A 137 1.42 6.96 -7.66
CA ASN A 137 2.57 6.24 -7.11
C ASN A 137 2.16 5.12 -6.16
N ILE A 138 1.19 5.36 -5.27
CA ILE A 138 0.69 4.35 -4.34
C ILE A 138 -0.02 3.23 -5.10
N LEU A 139 -0.91 3.58 -6.02
CA LEU A 139 -1.64 2.60 -6.84
C LEU A 139 -0.71 1.84 -7.78
N GLY A 140 0.30 2.50 -8.34
CA GLY A 140 1.32 1.91 -9.21
C GLY A 140 2.13 0.83 -8.51
N ARG A 141 2.64 1.12 -7.31
CA ARG A 141 3.35 0.13 -6.48
C ARG A 141 2.46 -1.07 -6.18
N LYS A 142 1.19 -0.83 -5.84
CA LYS A 142 0.21 -1.90 -5.59
C LYS A 142 -0.03 -2.75 -6.85
N ALA A 143 -0.15 -2.12 -8.02
CA ALA A 143 -0.34 -2.81 -9.28
C ALA A 143 0.91 -3.59 -9.73
N GLU A 144 2.11 -3.04 -9.53
CA GLU A 144 3.37 -3.74 -9.80
C GLU A 144 3.54 -4.97 -8.89
N ILE A 145 3.28 -4.80 -7.59
CA ILE A 145 3.25 -5.89 -6.63
C ILE A 145 2.25 -6.95 -7.10
N LYS A 146 1.02 -6.58 -7.40
CA LYS A 146 0.00 -7.49 -7.94
C LYS A 146 0.47 -8.19 -9.24
N LYS A 147 1.10 -7.45 -10.16
CA LYS A 147 1.61 -7.99 -11.43
C LYS A 147 2.80 -8.93 -11.25
N MET A 148 3.70 -8.64 -10.30
CA MET A 148 4.81 -9.54 -9.94
C MET A 148 4.29 -10.87 -9.40
N TYR A 149 3.21 -10.85 -8.63
CA TYR A 149 2.63 -12.05 -8.01
C TYR A 149 1.70 -12.83 -8.95
N LEU A 150 0.98 -12.17 -9.85
CA LEU A 150 0.13 -12.82 -10.85
C LEU A 150 0.92 -13.46 -12.00
N LYS A 151 2.16 -13.00 -12.26
CA LYS A 151 3.05 -13.63 -13.25
C LYS A 151 3.69 -14.92 -12.76
N ALA A 152 3.69 -15.16 -11.45
CA ALA A 152 4.36 -16.32 -10.85
C ALA A 152 3.56 -17.61 -10.94
N ASP A 153 2.23 -17.58 -11.03
CA ASP A 153 1.41 -18.81 -11.21
C ASP A 153 0.01 -18.49 -11.72
N ASN A 154 -0.34 -19.11 -12.85
CA ASN A 154 -1.67 -19.41 -13.38
C ASN A 154 -2.77 -18.32 -13.29
N GLU A 155 -3.48 -18.18 -14.41
CA GLU A 155 -4.72 -17.44 -14.66
C GLU A 155 -5.88 -17.75 -13.68
N GLY A 156 -5.65 -17.55 -12.38
CA GLY A 156 -6.65 -17.71 -11.32
C GLY A 156 -7.07 -16.36 -10.75
N SER A 157 -8.33 -16.04 -10.85
CA SER A 157 -8.95 -14.91 -10.16
C SER A 157 -8.98 -15.21 -8.64
N TYR A 158 -8.19 -14.49 -7.85
CA TYR A 158 -8.25 -14.56 -6.39
C TYR A 158 -9.48 -13.82 -5.86
N SER A 159 -10.06 -14.33 -4.76
CA SER A 159 -11.05 -13.55 -4.01
C SER A 159 -10.38 -12.35 -3.30
N SER A 160 -11.14 -11.32 -2.97
CA SER A 160 -10.62 -10.13 -2.28
C SER A 160 -9.94 -10.44 -0.92
N LYS A 161 -10.34 -11.52 -0.26
CA LYS A 161 -9.71 -12.02 0.98
C LYS A 161 -8.35 -12.67 0.73
N GLU A 162 -8.21 -13.37 -0.38
CA GLU A 162 -6.96 -14.02 -0.79
C GLU A 162 -5.95 -12.98 -1.24
N GLU A 163 -6.38 -11.97 -1.99
CA GLU A 163 -5.54 -10.83 -2.37
C GLU A 163 -5.02 -10.07 -1.14
N GLY A 164 -5.88 -9.78 -0.16
CA GLY A 164 -5.48 -9.14 1.09
C GLY A 164 -4.44 -9.93 1.87
N PHE A 165 -4.61 -11.26 1.95
CA PHE A 165 -3.62 -12.13 2.61
C PHE A 165 -2.28 -12.12 1.87
N ILE A 166 -2.27 -12.24 0.55
CA ILE A 166 -1.04 -12.22 -0.26
C ILE A 166 -0.32 -10.88 -0.11
N LEU A 167 -1.03 -9.77 -0.14
CA LEU A 167 -0.44 -8.45 0.07
C LEU A 167 0.23 -8.33 1.45
N GLN A 168 -0.45 -8.79 2.49
CA GLN A 168 0.08 -8.78 3.86
C GLN A 168 1.30 -9.70 4.01
N LEU A 169 1.24 -10.92 3.46
CA LEU A 169 2.34 -11.88 3.43
C LEU A 169 3.58 -11.27 2.75
N ASN A 170 3.38 -10.63 1.60
CA ASN A 170 4.46 -10.05 0.82
C ASN A 170 5.06 -8.82 1.48
N ARG A 171 4.23 -8.02 2.17
CA ARG A 171 4.70 -6.90 2.98
C ARG A 171 5.66 -7.40 4.07
N VAL A 172 5.25 -8.40 4.83
CA VAL A 172 6.12 -9.00 5.88
C VAL A 172 7.41 -9.54 5.28
N ILE A 173 7.35 -10.24 4.15
CA ILE A 173 8.55 -10.74 3.47
C ILE A 173 9.45 -9.58 3.01
N ALA A 174 8.89 -8.48 2.50
CA ALA A 174 9.66 -7.32 2.07
C ALA A 174 10.34 -6.60 3.23
N GLU A 175 9.65 -6.46 4.38
CA GLU A 175 10.19 -5.85 5.60
C GLU A 175 11.37 -6.67 6.19
N HIS A 176 11.36 -7.99 6.00
CA HIS A 176 12.40 -8.91 6.45
C HIS A 176 13.26 -9.48 5.31
N MET A 177 13.29 -8.82 4.15
CA MET A 177 13.91 -9.35 2.93
C MET A 177 15.38 -9.72 3.12
N SER A 178 16.15 -8.87 3.78
CA SER A 178 17.58 -9.04 4.02
C SER A 178 17.92 -9.94 5.22
N ASP A 179 16.91 -10.32 6.02
CA ASP A 179 17.13 -11.19 7.19
C ASP A 179 17.24 -12.66 6.76
N PRO A 180 18.43 -13.32 6.86
CA PRO A 180 18.59 -14.72 6.48
C PRO A 180 17.70 -15.68 7.29
N GLU A 181 17.33 -15.29 8.52
CA GLU A 181 16.54 -16.09 9.44
C GLU A 181 15.02 -15.96 9.19
N LEU A 182 14.61 -15.20 8.16
CA LEU A 182 13.21 -15.13 7.79
C LEU A 182 12.66 -16.52 7.44
N ASP A 183 11.76 -17.02 8.28
CA ASP A 183 11.17 -18.34 8.16
C ASP A 183 9.64 -18.33 8.40
N GLN A 184 9.04 -19.50 8.42
CA GLN A 184 7.61 -19.67 8.72
C GLN A 184 7.24 -19.15 10.11
N LEU A 185 8.15 -19.17 11.10
CA LEU A 185 7.83 -18.71 12.46
C LEU A 185 7.70 -17.20 12.52
N VAL A 186 8.59 -16.49 11.81
CA VAL A 186 8.50 -15.04 11.66
C VAL A 186 7.18 -14.66 10.99
N LEU A 187 6.83 -15.33 9.87
CA LEU A 187 5.56 -15.08 9.19
C LEU A 187 4.35 -15.37 10.09
N CYS A 188 4.36 -16.45 10.90
CA CYS A 188 3.29 -16.74 11.84
C CYS A 188 3.10 -15.63 12.86
N ARG A 189 4.20 -15.12 13.41
CA ARG A 189 4.19 -14.05 14.42
C ARG A 189 3.63 -12.74 13.85
N GLU A 190 4.17 -12.31 12.70
CA GLU A 190 3.81 -11.05 12.06
C GLU A 190 2.37 -11.06 11.51
N LEU A 191 1.88 -12.22 11.04
CA LEU A 191 0.53 -12.37 10.51
C LEU A 191 -0.50 -12.79 11.58
N GLY A 192 -0.09 -13.00 12.84
CA GLY A 192 -0.97 -13.44 13.92
C GLY A 192 -1.60 -14.81 13.67
N MET A 193 -0.90 -15.73 12.96
CA MET A 193 -1.45 -17.02 12.54
C MET A 193 -0.70 -18.20 13.17
N SER A 194 -1.44 -19.29 13.43
CA SER A 194 -0.79 -20.57 13.78
C SER A 194 -0.07 -21.17 12.56
N ARG A 195 0.94 -22.03 12.81
CA ARG A 195 1.69 -22.71 11.73
C ARG A 195 0.77 -23.47 10.77
N ALA A 196 -0.20 -24.19 11.31
CA ALA A 196 -1.15 -24.99 10.50
C ALA A 196 -2.06 -24.06 9.66
N ALA A 197 -2.57 -22.96 10.25
CA ALA A 197 -3.40 -22.00 9.53
C ALA A 197 -2.64 -21.31 8.41
N LEU A 198 -1.40 -20.87 8.66
CA LEU A 198 -0.54 -20.26 7.67
C LEU A 198 -0.22 -21.25 6.54
N TYR A 199 0.20 -22.48 6.87
CA TYR A 199 0.52 -23.50 5.88
C TYR A 199 -0.67 -23.80 4.96
N ASN A 200 -1.84 -24.07 5.54
CA ASN A 200 -3.04 -24.39 4.77
C ASN A 200 -3.47 -23.23 3.87
N LYS A 201 -3.43 -21.99 4.38
CA LYS A 201 -3.80 -20.81 3.64
C LYS A 201 -2.81 -20.52 2.51
N MET A 202 -1.51 -20.63 2.77
CA MET A 202 -0.47 -20.47 1.74
C MET A 202 -0.60 -21.53 0.65
N LYS A 203 -0.74 -22.80 1.04
CA LYS A 203 -0.91 -23.91 0.08
C LYS A 203 -2.14 -23.74 -0.79
N ALA A 204 -3.27 -23.33 -0.21
CA ALA A 204 -4.51 -23.10 -0.96
C ALA A 204 -4.40 -21.95 -1.95
N ILE A 205 -3.73 -20.85 -1.59
CA ILE A 205 -3.69 -19.62 -2.39
C ILE A 205 -2.50 -19.59 -3.35
N THR A 206 -1.32 -20.05 -2.89
CA THR A 206 -0.05 -19.90 -3.64
C THR A 206 0.49 -21.23 -4.20
N GLY A 207 -0.10 -22.35 -3.83
CA GLY A 207 0.43 -23.68 -4.14
C GLY A 207 1.72 -24.04 -3.38
N ALA A 208 2.37 -23.08 -2.73
CA ALA A 208 3.70 -23.22 -2.14
C ALA A 208 3.67 -23.18 -0.60
N GLY A 209 4.69 -23.77 0.03
CA GLY A 209 4.97 -23.60 1.45
C GLY A 209 5.75 -22.31 1.72
N ALA A 210 5.86 -21.90 3.01
CA ALA A 210 6.49 -20.65 3.40
C ALA A 210 7.94 -20.53 2.89
N LYS A 211 8.78 -21.53 3.08
CA LYS A 211 10.18 -21.53 2.63
C LYS A 211 10.29 -21.35 1.11
N GLU A 212 9.53 -22.13 0.37
CA GLU A 212 9.51 -22.09 -1.09
C GLU A 212 9.04 -20.72 -1.60
N TYR A 213 8.00 -20.17 -0.99
CA TYR A 213 7.45 -18.87 -1.33
C TYR A 213 8.44 -17.73 -1.04
N ILE A 214 9.06 -17.70 0.16
CA ILE A 214 10.10 -16.71 0.52
C ILE A 214 11.25 -16.78 -0.49
N THR A 215 11.75 -17.99 -0.79
CA THR A 215 12.86 -18.16 -1.74
C THR A 215 12.51 -17.61 -3.12
N ARG A 216 11.30 -17.88 -3.61
CA ARG A 216 10.82 -17.36 -4.90
C ARG A 216 10.82 -15.81 -4.91
N ILE A 217 10.26 -15.18 -3.88
CA ILE A 217 10.22 -13.71 -3.79
C ILE A 217 11.63 -13.11 -3.74
N ARG A 218 12.53 -13.71 -2.98
CA ARG A 218 13.94 -13.29 -2.91
C ARG A 218 14.65 -13.39 -4.27
N LEU A 219 14.43 -14.48 -5.00
CA LEU A 219 15.01 -14.67 -6.33
C LEU A 219 14.48 -13.65 -7.34
N GLU A 220 13.18 -13.36 -7.33
CA GLU A 220 12.61 -12.33 -8.19
C GLU A 220 13.17 -10.94 -7.88
N LYS A 221 13.32 -10.61 -6.61
CA LYS A 221 13.95 -9.35 -6.19
C LYS A 221 15.41 -9.29 -6.61
N ALA A 222 16.17 -10.37 -6.40
CA ALA A 222 17.58 -10.45 -6.81
C ALA A 222 17.72 -10.29 -8.33
N LYS A 223 16.87 -10.97 -9.11
CA LYS A 223 16.84 -10.83 -10.57
C LYS A 223 16.58 -9.38 -10.99
N ALA A 224 15.57 -8.73 -10.40
CA ALA A 224 15.27 -7.34 -10.70
C ALA A 224 16.45 -6.41 -10.37
N LEU A 225 17.16 -6.63 -9.26
CA LEU A 225 18.35 -5.86 -8.88
C LEU A 225 19.52 -6.08 -9.87
N VAL A 226 19.75 -7.31 -10.34
CA VAL A 226 20.76 -7.59 -11.38
C VAL A 226 20.44 -6.85 -12.69
N GLU A 227 19.16 -6.81 -13.08
CA GLU A 227 18.74 -6.18 -14.34
C GLU A 227 18.70 -4.64 -14.28
N THR A 228 18.50 -4.06 -13.10
CA THR A 228 18.23 -2.61 -12.96
C THR A 228 19.32 -1.83 -12.24
N THR A 229 20.30 -2.51 -11.63
CA THR A 229 21.37 -1.86 -10.85
C THR A 229 22.75 -2.34 -11.25
N GLY A 230 23.78 -1.58 -10.88
CA GLY A 230 25.18 -1.98 -11.04
C GLY A 230 25.76 -2.67 -9.79
N LEU A 231 24.92 -3.16 -8.87
CA LEU A 231 25.34 -3.81 -7.64
C LEU A 231 26.03 -5.15 -7.91
N SER A 232 27.02 -5.48 -7.08
CA SER A 232 27.68 -6.78 -7.11
C SER A 232 26.74 -7.90 -6.63
N ILE A 233 27.04 -9.13 -7.01
CA ILE A 233 26.28 -10.32 -6.55
C ILE A 233 26.29 -10.44 -5.02
N VAL A 234 27.38 -10.03 -4.36
CA VAL A 234 27.49 -10.03 -2.89
C VAL A 234 26.50 -9.05 -2.27
N GLU A 235 26.48 -7.80 -2.74
CA GLU A 235 25.54 -6.78 -2.28
C GLU A 235 24.08 -7.22 -2.51
N ILE A 236 23.78 -7.78 -3.69
CA ILE A 236 22.44 -8.28 -4.00
C ILE A 236 22.06 -9.44 -3.07
N SER A 237 22.99 -10.36 -2.76
CA SER A 237 22.75 -11.46 -1.83
C SER A 237 22.42 -10.96 -0.42
N GLU A 238 23.17 -9.99 0.07
CA GLU A 238 22.92 -9.35 1.37
C GLU A 238 21.55 -8.66 1.41
N MET A 239 21.23 -7.89 0.38
CA MET A 239 19.94 -7.18 0.28
C MET A 239 18.74 -8.12 0.16
N THR A 240 18.94 -9.32 -0.35
CA THR A 240 17.87 -10.31 -0.58
C THR A 240 17.89 -11.48 0.40
N GLY A 241 18.74 -11.40 1.43
CA GLY A 241 18.82 -12.38 2.51
C GLY A 241 19.31 -13.77 2.08
N PHE A 242 20.07 -13.86 0.97
CA PHE A 242 20.81 -15.06 0.64
C PHE A 242 22.16 -15.05 1.35
N THR A 243 22.45 -16.07 2.15
CA THR A 243 23.78 -16.27 2.71
C THR A 243 24.68 -16.89 1.64
N SER A 244 25.82 -16.27 1.36
CA SER A 244 26.90 -16.93 0.60
C SER A 244 27.45 -18.09 1.44
N GLN A 245 27.33 -19.30 0.93
CA GLN A 245 28.11 -20.44 1.43
C GLN A 245 29.52 -20.38 0.88
#